data_a3d64b441a4ef7e2259ef93a336a9475
#
_entry.id   a3d64b441a4ef7e2259ef93a336a9475
#
_cell.length_a   1.000
_cell.length_b   1.000
_cell.length_c   1.000
_cell.angle_alpha   90.00
_cell.angle_beta   90.00
_cell.angle_gamma   90.00
#
_symmetry.space_group_name_H-M   'P 1'
#
loop_
_entity.id
_entity.type
_entity.pdbx_description
1 polymer ?
#
loop_
_entity_poly.entity_id
_entity_poly.type
_entity_poly.pdbx_seq_one_letter_code
_entity_poly.pdbx_strand_id
1 'polypeptide(L)'
;MQQSIRYLFYLGIIICTLAIVVIFGTNLYLKPSLPKINLVDESELQMPLKVYTKDKKLIGEFGEIKRRSVSYSEIPIDIKNAFLAAEDDNFFNHQGISYTGLIRSFIRCLRPTGCEGGGGTITMQVVRGYLLTREQTITRKIKEIFLALELEGKLKKEEIFELYVNRIFLGNRSYGIQAAANTYFDKNLDELNISESATIAAMAQLPSRVNPVKDKRRTLQRRNWILSRMLLLDYINKDQYDEAILDEIKIANDINLFDVDASYIAELARQDVIERYGLKAYKEGWSVYTTIDSYSQNATKDGMLEQLFLYDKRHGWR
;
A
#
# COMPACT_ATOMS: atom_id res chain seq x y z
N MET A 1 -31.38 -44.73 -11.44
CA MET A 1 -30.11 -44.32 -10.79
C MET A 1 -28.95 -44.16 -11.75
N GLN A 2 -28.61 -45.16 -12.59
CA GLN A 2 -27.49 -45.05 -13.57
C GLN A 2 -27.71 -43.98 -14.65
N GLN A 3 -28.90 -43.80 -15.16
CA GLN A 3 -29.22 -42.73 -16.14
C GLN A 3 -29.08 -41.35 -15.56
N SER A 4 -29.53 -41.09 -14.35
CA SER A 4 -29.40 -39.82 -13.67
C SER A 4 -27.93 -39.43 -13.43
N ILE A 5 -27.07 -40.40 -13.10
CA ILE A 5 -25.60 -40.19 -12.95
C ILE A 5 -24.96 -39.81 -14.29
N ARG A 6 -25.36 -40.44 -15.40
CA ARG A 6 -24.88 -40.07 -16.74
C ARG A 6 -25.27 -38.65 -17.14
N TYR A 7 -26.51 -38.23 -16.85
CA TYR A 7 -26.96 -36.86 -17.13
C TYR A 7 -26.16 -35.82 -16.30
N LEU A 8 -25.93 -36.09 -15.02
CA LEU A 8 -25.08 -35.23 -14.18
C LEU A 8 -23.63 -35.15 -14.68
N PHE A 9 -23.11 -36.27 -15.16
CA PHE A 9 -21.75 -36.29 -15.75
C PHE A 9 -21.66 -35.47 -17.05
N TYR A 10 -22.64 -35.64 -17.98
CA TYR A 10 -22.69 -34.84 -19.20
C TYR A 10 -22.93 -33.37 -18.91
N LEU A 11 -23.78 -33.03 -17.95
CA LEU A 11 -24.01 -31.65 -17.52
C LEU A 11 -22.69 -31.04 -16.97
N GLY A 12 -21.94 -31.79 -16.19
CA GLY A 12 -20.60 -31.37 -15.70
C GLY A 12 -19.64 -31.09 -16.84
N ILE A 13 -19.56 -31.95 -17.86
CA ILE A 13 -18.70 -31.73 -19.03
C ILE A 13 -19.15 -30.48 -19.80
N ILE A 14 -20.44 -30.26 -20.01
CA ILE A 14 -20.95 -29.08 -20.71
C ILE A 14 -20.60 -27.80 -19.95
N ILE A 15 -20.75 -27.80 -18.63
CA ILE A 15 -20.39 -26.65 -17.78
C ILE A 15 -18.88 -26.37 -17.87
N CYS A 16 -18.03 -27.41 -17.79
CA CYS A 16 -16.58 -27.28 -17.90
C CYS A 16 -16.16 -26.75 -19.29
N THR A 17 -16.71 -27.30 -20.38
CA THR A 17 -16.43 -26.83 -21.73
C THR A 17 -16.88 -25.36 -21.94
N LEU A 18 -18.07 -25.00 -21.46
CA LEU A 18 -18.54 -23.63 -21.52
C LEU A 18 -17.62 -22.67 -20.74
N ALA A 19 -17.18 -23.07 -19.54
CA ALA A 19 -16.26 -22.28 -18.74
C ALA A 19 -14.91 -22.07 -19.48
N ILE A 20 -14.36 -23.10 -20.10
CA ILE A 20 -13.11 -23.01 -20.88
C ILE A 20 -13.30 -22.04 -22.07
N VAL A 21 -14.42 -22.15 -22.80
CA VAL A 21 -14.71 -21.26 -23.94
C VAL A 21 -14.85 -19.81 -23.48
N VAL A 22 -15.51 -19.58 -22.36
CA VAL A 22 -15.67 -18.24 -21.79
C VAL A 22 -14.30 -17.66 -21.38
N ILE A 23 -13.46 -18.45 -20.68
CA ILE A 23 -12.11 -18.01 -20.26
C ILE A 23 -11.26 -17.69 -21.49
N PHE A 24 -11.26 -18.56 -22.49
CA PHE A 24 -10.46 -18.39 -23.70
C PHE A 24 -10.95 -17.20 -24.52
N GLY A 25 -12.27 -17.06 -24.73
CA GLY A 25 -12.87 -15.92 -25.41
C GLY A 25 -12.59 -14.58 -24.71
N THR A 26 -12.68 -14.57 -23.39
CA THR A 26 -12.36 -13.39 -22.57
C THR A 26 -10.87 -13.02 -22.69
N ASN A 27 -9.98 -14.02 -22.71
CA ASN A 27 -8.55 -13.80 -22.90
C ASN A 27 -8.28 -13.16 -24.28
N LEU A 28 -8.83 -13.73 -25.36
CA LEU A 28 -8.65 -13.20 -26.72
C LEU A 28 -9.20 -11.76 -26.85
N TYR A 29 -10.34 -11.49 -26.24
CA TYR A 29 -10.95 -10.15 -26.26
C TYR A 29 -10.14 -9.11 -25.48
N LEU A 30 -9.61 -9.47 -24.32
CA LEU A 30 -8.89 -8.55 -23.45
C LEU A 30 -7.40 -8.42 -23.79
N LYS A 31 -6.78 -9.44 -24.39
CA LYS A 31 -5.35 -9.47 -24.72
C LYS A 31 -4.83 -8.22 -25.45
N PRO A 32 -5.53 -7.63 -26.45
CA PRO A 32 -5.07 -6.41 -27.10
C PRO A 32 -5.09 -5.17 -26.20
N SER A 33 -5.91 -5.21 -25.12
CA SER A 33 -6.06 -4.10 -24.16
C SER A 33 -5.22 -4.27 -22.90
N LEU A 34 -4.42 -5.34 -22.81
CA LEU A 34 -3.50 -5.54 -21.70
C LEU A 34 -2.26 -4.66 -21.90
N PRO A 35 -1.81 -3.93 -20.87
CA PRO A 35 -0.56 -3.21 -20.92
C PRO A 35 0.62 -4.21 -21.03
N LYS A 36 1.64 -3.84 -21.77
CA LYS A 36 2.88 -4.63 -21.79
C LYS A 36 3.54 -4.56 -20.43
N ILE A 37 4.02 -5.71 -19.93
CA ILE A 37 4.74 -5.77 -18.66
C ILE A 37 6.16 -5.23 -18.92
N ASN A 38 6.32 -3.94 -18.79
CA ASN A 38 7.59 -3.23 -18.79
C ASN A 38 7.82 -2.70 -17.38
N LEU A 39 8.34 -3.54 -16.49
CA LEU A 39 8.58 -3.18 -15.08
C LEU A 39 9.96 -2.52 -14.87
N VAL A 40 10.74 -2.36 -15.94
CA VAL A 40 12.18 -2.06 -15.86
C VAL A 40 12.50 -0.55 -15.92
N ASP A 41 11.53 0.33 -16.17
CA ASP A 41 11.84 1.72 -16.53
C ASP A 41 11.38 2.79 -15.51
N GLU A 42 11.24 2.47 -14.24
CA GLU A 42 11.00 3.48 -13.19
C GLU A 42 12.28 3.90 -12.43
N SER A 43 13.45 3.64 -12.97
CA SER A 43 14.72 4.15 -12.42
C SER A 43 15.06 5.57 -12.88
N GLU A 44 14.18 6.32 -13.54
CA GLU A 44 14.32 7.76 -13.56
C GLU A 44 14.12 8.26 -12.13
N LEU A 45 15.25 8.48 -11.46
CA LEU A 45 15.40 9.09 -10.14
C LEU A 45 14.67 10.44 -10.12
N GLN A 46 13.38 10.40 -9.91
CA GLN A 46 12.61 11.63 -9.69
C GLN A 46 12.97 12.15 -8.31
N MET A 47 13.73 13.24 -8.29
CA MET A 47 14.00 13.96 -7.05
C MET A 47 12.79 14.85 -6.74
N PRO A 48 12.21 14.76 -5.53
CA PRO A 48 11.00 15.53 -5.23
C PRO A 48 11.26 17.03 -5.26
N LEU A 49 10.28 17.79 -5.74
CA LEU A 49 10.23 19.24 -5.60
C LEU A 49 10.06 19.59 -4.13
N LYS A 50 11.01 20.30 -3.54
CA LYS A 50 10.98 20.73 -2.14
C LYS A 50 10.64 22.19 -2.02
N VAL A 51 9.75 22.54 -1.10
CA VAL A 51 9.35 23.93 -0.83
C VAL A 51 9.75 24.30 0.58
N TYR A 52 10.42 25.43 0.69
CA TYR A 52 10.97 25.95 1.94
C TYR A 52 10.45 27.36 2.26
N THR A 53 10.45 27.68 3.54
CA THR A 53 10.32 29.08 4.01
C THR A 53 11.58 29.89 3.65
N LYS A 54 11.51 31.23 3.86
CA LYS A 54 12.67 32.14 3.70
C LYS A 54 13.85 31.74 4.60
N ASP A 55 13.57 31.24 5.78
CA ASP A 55 14.53 30.78 6.78
C ASP A 55 14.88 29.27 6.65
N LYS A 56 14.63 28.68 5.46
CA LYS A 56 15.02 27.31 5.05
C LYS A 56 14.35 26.19 5.83
N LYS A 57 13.16 26.41 6.38
CA LYS A 57 12.36 25.34 6.98
C LYS A 57 11.51 24.65 5.91
N LEU A 58 11.49 23.32 5.89
CA LEU A 58 10.74 22.54 4.92
C LEU A 58 9.23 22.66 5.21
N ILE A 59 8.45 23.07 4.20
CA ILE A 59 6.99 23.26 4.29
C ILE A 59 6.21 22.40 3.30
N GLY A 60 6.89 21.84 2.31
CA GLY A 60 6.27 20.96 1.33
C GLY A 60 7.29 20.16 0.54
N GLU A 61 6.90 18.94 0.19
CA GLU A 61 7.65 18.06 -0.69
C GLU A 61 6.66 17.40 -1.66
N PHE A 62 6.89 17.58 -2.96
CA PHE A 62 5.98 17.16 -4.03
C PHE A 62 6.73 16.34 -5.06
N GLY A 63 6.09 15.29 -5.56
CA GLY A 63 6.68 14.34 -6.47
C GLY A 63 6.86 12.97 -5.83
N GLU A 64 7.38 12.03 -6.55
CA GLU A 64 7.68 10.72 -6.00
C GLU A 64 8.92 10.82 -5.12
N ILE A 65 8.78 10.47 -3.85
CA ILE A 65 9.90 10.42 -2.90
C ILE A 65 10.91 9.39 -3.40
N LYS A 66 12.20 9.74 -3.33
CA LYS A 66 13.32 8.84 -3.64
C LYS A 66 13.15 7.55 -2.86
N ARG A 67 12.63 6.51 -3.51
CA ARG A 67 12.51 5.18 -2.89
C ARG A 67 13.92 4.58 -2.84
N ARG A 68 14.43 4.30 -1.67
CA ARG A 68 15.52 3.36 -1.54
C ARG A 68 14.93 1.98 -1.81
N SER A 69 15.04 1.52 -3.04
CA SER A 69 14.66 0.16 -3.39
C SER A 69 15.51 -0.82 -2.58
N VAL A 70 14.86 -1.79 -1.97
CA VAL A 70 15.50 -2.82 -1.15
C VAL A 70 15.44 -4.11 -1.93
N SER A 71 16.57 -4.77 -2.12
CA SER A 71 16.59 -6.09 -2.76
C SER A 71 15.98 -7.16 -1.85
N TYR A 72 15.46 -8.25 -2.43
CA TYR A 72 14.85 -9.33 -1.65
C TYR A 72 15.78 -9.89 -0.57
N SER A 73 17.09 -9.96 -0.85
CA SER A 73 18.10 -10.44 0.10
C SER A 73 18.31 -9.51 1.32
N GLU A 74 18.07 -8.21 1.16
CA GLU A 74 18.21 -7.22 2.22
C GLU A 74 16.97 -7.13 3.13
N ILE A 75 15.85 -7.73 2.72
CA ILE A 75 14.62 -7.71 3.53
C ILE A 75 14.74 -8.71 4.67
N PRO A 76 14.62 -8.27 5.95
CA PRO A 76 14.64 -9.18 7.10
C PRO A 76 13.52 -10.21 7.04
N ILE A 77 13.79 -11.39 7.62
CA ILE A 77 12.85 -12.51 7.57
C ILE A 77 11.53 -12.20 8.29
N ASP A 78 11.57 -11.43 9.39
CA ASP A 78 10.40 -11.07 10.16
C ASP A 78 9.45 -10.17 9.35
N ILE A 79 9.99 -9.28 8.54
CA ILE A 79 9.19 -8.45 7.63
C ILE A 79 8.57 -9.32 6.54
N LYS A 80 9.34 -10.22 5.91
CA LYS A 80 8.82 -11.16 4.90
C LYS A 80 7.65 -11.94 5.48
N ASN A 81 7.86 -12.56 6.64
CA ASN A 81 6.87 -13.37 7.33
C ASN A 81 5.62 -12.58 7.73
N ALA A 82 5.80 -11.34 8.22
CA ALA A 82 4.68 -10.48 8.59
C ALA A 82 3.80 -10.14 7.37
N PHE A 83 4.39 -9.78 6.23
CA PHE A 83 3.65 -9.50 5.00
C PHE A 83 2.99 -10.75 4.41
N LEU A 84 3.68 -11.89 4.39
CA LEU A 84 3.11 -13.16 3.96
C LEU A 84 1.92 -13.57 4.83
N ALA A 85 2.07 -13.52 6.15
CA ALA A 85 0.99 -13.82 7.08
C ALA A 85 -0.20 -12.86 6.96
N ALA A 86 0.06 -11.59 6.62
CA ALA A 86 -0.97 -10.55 6.51
C ALA A 86 -1.77 -10.61 5.21
N GLU A 87 -1.12 -10.89 4.08
CA GLU A 87 -1.64 -10.67 2.74
C GLU A 87 -1.79 -11.97 1.93
N ASP A 88 -0.82 -12.88 2.02
CA ASP A 88 -0.79 -14.06 1.16
C ASP A 88 0.08 -15.19 1.74
N ASP A 89 -0.48 -15.95 2.68
CA ASP A 89 0.22 -17.02 3.40
C ASP A 89 0.71 -18.16 2.50
N ASN A 90 0.14 -18.31 1.32
CA ASN A 90 0.48 -19.34 0.35
C ASN A 90 1.20 -18.80 -0.90
N PHE A 91 1.79 -17.60 -0.80
CA PHE A 91 2.40 -16.87 -1.92
C PHE A 91 3.39 -17.70 -2.74
N PHE A 92 4.27 -18.42 -2.07
CA PHE A 92 5.31 -19.21 -2.74
C PHE A 92 4.80 -20.48 -3.42
N ASN A 93 3.57 -20.93 -3.12
CA ASN A 93 3.04 -22.21 -3.60
C ASN A 93 2.01 -22.07 -4.74
N HIS A 94 1.46 -20.88 -4.99
CA HIS A 94 0.52 -20.65 -6.08
C HIS A 94 1.17 -19.90 -7.26
N GLN A 95 0.56 -19.95 -8.43
CA GLN A 95 1.00 -19.26 -9.63
C GLN A 95 0.21 -17.95 -9.85
N GLY A 96 0.43 -16.96 -9.00
CA GLY A 96 -0.16 -15.63 -9.11
C GLY A 96 -1.61 -15.51 -8.62
N ILE A 97 -2.33 -16.61 -8.48
CA ILE A 97 -3.74 -16.65 -8.10
C ILE A 97 -3.93 -17.66 -6.97
N SER A 98 -4.60 -17.25 -5.90
CA SER A 98 -5.08 -18.15 -4.86
C SER A 98 -6.51 -18.60 -5.18
N TYR A 99 -6.69 -19.82 -5.67
CA TYR A 99 -8.02 -20.37 -5.97
C TYR A 99 -8.92 -20.41 -4.74
N THR A 100 -8.37 -20.78 -3.59
CA THR A 100 -9.10 -20.76 -2.31
C THR A 100 -9.51 -19.35 -1.90
N GLY A 101 -8.66 -18.37 -2.12
CA GLY A 101 -8.95 -16.95 -1.93
C GLY A 101 -10.05 -16.43 -2.86
N LEU A 102 -10.01 -16.83 -4.14
CA LEU A 102 -11.05 -16.47 -5.12
C LEU A 102 -12.40 -17.08 -4.77
N ILE A 103 -12.47 -18.38 -4.42
CA ILE A 103 -13.70 -19.06 -4.00
C ILE A 103 -14.27 -18.39 -2.74
N ARG A 104 -13.43 -18.11 -1.75
CA ARG A 104 -13.84 -17.42 -0.52
C ARG A 104 -14.37 -16.01 -0.82
N SER A 105 -13.75 -15.29 -1.71
CA SER A 105 -14.21 -13.97 -2.14
C SER A 105 -15.53 -14.04 -2.88
N PHE A 106 -15.70 -15.01 -3.77
CA PHE A 106 -16.95 -15.25 -4.50
C PHE A 106 -18.12 -15.60 -3.55
N ILE A 107 -17.91 -16.51 -2.62
CA ILE A 107 -18.93 -16.87 -1.61
C ILE A 107 -19.29 -15.65 -0.76
N ARG A 108 -18.34 -14.79 -0.44
CA ARG A 108 -18.59 -13.55 0.31
C ARG A 108 -19.42 -12.57 -0.50
N CYS A 109 -19.18 -12.44 -1.80
CA CYS A 109 -19.97 -11.59 -2.69
C CYS A 109 -21.44 -12.04 -2.84
N LEU A 110 -21.75 -13.30 -2.58
CA LEU A 110 -23.12 -13.83 -2.59
C LEU A 110 -23.90 -13.47 -1.31
N ARG A 111 -23.25 -12.90 -0.29
CA ARG A 111 -23.92 -12.47 0.94
C ARG A 111 -24.56 -11.08 0.76
N PRO A 112 -25.68 -10.78 1.48
CA PRO A 112 -26.34 -9.48 1.40
C PRO A 112 -25.47 -8.28 1.80
N THR A 113 -24.38 -8.51 2.53
CA THR A 113 -23.42 -7.48 2.95
C THR A 113 -22.50 -6.98 1.84
N GLY A 114 -22.59 -7.56 0.63
CA GLY A 114 -21.83 -7.13 -0.54
C GLY A 114 -20.40 -7.68 -0.62
N CYS A 115 -19.70 -7.29 -1.69
CA CYS A 115 -18.32 -7.71 -1.99
C CYS A 115 -17.27 -6.92 -1.20
N GLU A 116 -17.37 -6.87 0.10
CA GLU A 116 -16.32 -6.25 0.93
C GLU A 116 -15.14 -7.21 1.13
N GLY A 117 -13.96 -6.77 0.75
CA GLY A 117 -12.69 -7.42 1.02
C GLY A 117 -12.07 -8.17 -0.15
N GLY A 118 -10.83 -7.81 -0.43
CA GLY A 118 -10.06 -8.33 -1.54
C GLY A 118 -9.56 -9.76 -1.33
N GLY A 119 -9.83 -10.64 -2.27
CA GLY A 119 -9.14 -11.93 -2.44
C GLY A 119 -7.98 -11.78 -3.43
N GLY A 120 -7.19 -10.71 -3.33
CA GLY A 120 -6.05 -10.47 -4.21
C GLY A 120 -4.77 -11.02 -3.59
N THR A 121 -3.98 -11.76 -4.37
CA THR A 121 -2.63 -12.19 -4.01
C THR A 121 -1.64 -11.02 -4.06
N ILE A 122 -0.44 -11.21 -3.50
CA ILE A 122 0.67 -10.25 -3.63
C ILE A 122 0.94 -9.97 -5.11
N THR A 123 0.99 -10.98 -5.97
CA THR A 123 1.19 -10.82 -7.43
C THR A 123 0.10 -9.93 -8.07
N MET A 124 -1.17 -10.15 -7.71
CA MET A 124 -2.26 -9.31 -8.19
C MET A 124 -2.16 -7.87 -7.69
N GLN A 125 -1.65 -7.65 -6.48
CA GLN A 125 -1.41 -6.31 -5.93
C GLN A 125 -0.27 -5.59 -6.67
N VAL A 126 0.80 -6.28 -7.04
CA VAL A 126 1.89 -5.76 -7.89
C VAL A 126 1.32 -5.33 -9.24
N VAL A 127 0.61 -6.21 -9.94
CA VAL A 127 -0.01 -5.90 -11.23
C VAL A 127 -0.93 -4.68 -11.15
N ARG A 128 -1.78 -4.63 -10.12
CA ARG A 128 -2.67 -3.49 -9.89
C ARG A 128 -1.91 -2.19 -9.67
N GLY A 129 -0.79 -2.24 -8.94
CA GLY A 129 0.01 -1.07 -8.62
C GLY A 129 0.83 -0.53 -9.79
N TYR A 130 1.36 -1.41 -10.65
CA TYR A 130 2.25 -1.03 -11.74
C TYR A 130 1.55 -0.84 -13.09
N LEU A 131 0.51 -1.64 -13.37
CA LEU A 131 0.00 -1.81 -14.73
C LEU A 131 -1.45 -1.35 -14.92
N LEU A 132 -2.21 -1.14 -13.84
CA LEU A 132 -3.64 -0.88 -13.94
C LEU A 132 -4.05 0.44 -13.30
N THR A 133 -5.12 1.02 -13.82
CA THR A 133 -5.76 2.23 -13.27
C THR A 133 -6.57 1.91 -11.99
N ARG A 134 -6.92 2.96 -11.22
CA ARG A 134 -7.65 2.81 -9.93
C ARG A 134 -9.15 2.49 -10.08
N GLU A 135 -9.65 2.30 -11.28
CA GLU A 135 -11.06 1.98 -11.52
C GLU A 135 -11.45 0.65 -10.86
N GLN A 136 -12.65 0.61 -10.25
CA GLN A 136 -13.16 -0.60 -9.60
C GLN A 136 -14.19 -1.29 -10.50
N THR A 137 -13.72 -1.96 -11.55
CA THR A 137 -14.56 -2.67 -12.52
C THR A 137 -14.27 -4.18 -12.53
N ILE A 138 -15.27 -4.98 -12.91
CA ILE A 138 -15.09 -6.44 -13.12
C ILE A 138 -14.04 -6.69 -14.19
N THR A 139 -14.05 -5.90 -15.27
CA THR A 139 -13.07 -5.98 -16.36
C THR A 139 -11.66 -5.80 -15.86
N ARG A 140 -11.42 -4.82 -14.98
CA ARG A 140 -10.12 -4.63 -14.33
C ARG A 140 -9.72 -5.86 -13.51
N LYS A 141 -10.64 -6.46 -12.77
CA LYS A 141 -10.35 -7.66 -11.96
C LYS A 141 -9.96 -8.85 -12.84
N ILE A 142 -10.58 -9.01 -13.98
CA ILE A 142 -10.20 -10.04 -14.96
C ILE A 142 -8.81 -9.75 -15.53
N LYS A 143 -8.51 -8.50 -15.88
CA LYS A 143 -7.18 -8.09 -16.32
C LYS A 143 -6.10 -8.35 -15.24
N GLU A 144 -6.39 -8.07 -13.96
CA GLU A 144 -5.49 -8.40 -12.84
C GLU A 144 -5.12 -9.89 -12.83
N ILE A 145 -6.10 -10.78 -13.06
CA ILE A 145 -5.89 -12.23 -13.08
C ILE A 145 -4.95 -12.63 -14.23
N PHE A 146 -5.24 -12.19 -15.46
CA PHE A 146 -4.41 -12.52 -16.62
C PHE A 146 -2.99 -11.98 -16.51
N LEU A 147 -2.85 -10.72 -16.09
CA LEU A 147 -1.54 -10.10 -15.90
C LEU A 147 -0.75 -10.73 -14.74
N ALA A 148 -1.43 -11.18 -13.67
CA ALA A 148 -0.78 -11.88 -12.59
C ALA A 148 -0.18 -13.22 -13.04
N LEU A 149 -0.92 -14.00 -13.85
CA LEU A 149 -0.43 -15.23 -14.45
C LEU A 149 0.75 -14.98 -15.42
N GLU A 150 0.66 -13.91 -16.22
CA GLU A 150 1.74 -13.52 -17.13
C GLU A 150 2.99 -13.08 -16.37
N LEU A 151 2.83 -12.32 -15.27
CA LEU A 151 3.93 -11.85 -14.44
C LEU A 151 4.68 -13.01 -13.79
N GLU A 152 3.98 -14.00 -13.26
CA GLU A 152 4.55 -15.22 -12.67
C GLU A 152 5.30 -16.08 -13.70
N GLY A 153 4.94 -15.98 -14.98
CA GLY A 153 5.69 -16.62 -16.05
C GLY A 153 6.98 -15.89 -16.42
N LYS A 154 7.15 -14.63 -15.99
CA LYS A 154 8.30 -13.79 -16.34
C LYS A 154 9.27 -13.54 -15.19
N LEU A 155 8.77 -13.50 -13.96
CA LEU A 155 9.53 -13.15 -12.77
C LEU A 155 9.47 -14.27 -11.73
N LYS A 156 10.53 -14.38 -10.92
CA LYS A 156 10.56 -15.24 -9.75
C LYS A 156 9.74 -14.67 -8.60
N LYS A 157 9.33 -15.49 -7.67
CA LYS A 157 8.57 -15.09 -6.48
C LYS A 157 9.29 -14.00 -5.66
N GLU A 158 10.60 -14.14 -5.52
CA GLU A 158 11.45 -13.19 -4.82
C GLU A 158 11.40 -11.81 -5.49
N GLU A 159 11.47 -11.76 -6.82
CA GLU A 159 11.40 -10.52 -7.59
C GLU A 159 10.01 -9.86 -7.50
N ILE A 160 8.94 -10.67 -7.53
CA ILE A 160 7.56 -10.17 -7.36
C ILE A 160 7.36 -9.61 -5.94
N PHE A 161 7.88 -10.28 -4.92
CA PHE A 161 7.81 -9.80 -3.54
C PHE A 161 8.60 -8.50 -3.36
N GLU A 162 9.78 -8.41 -3.94
CA GLU A 162 10.61 -7.20 -3.97
C GLU A 162 9.86 -6.01 -4.58
N LEU A 163 9.24 -6.20 -5.74
CA LEU A 163 8.41 -5.18 -6.39
C LEU A 163 7.24 -4.74 -5.49
N TYR A 164 6.60 -5.71 -4.81
CA TYR A 164 5.49 -5.44 -3.91
C TYR A 164 5.89 -4.54 -2.75
N VAL A 165 6.92 -4.94 -1.98
CA VAL A 165 7.31 -4.24 -0.75
C VAL A 165 7.97 -2.88 -1.03
N ASN A 166 8.53 -2.68 -2.21
CA ASN A 166 9.12 -1.41 -2.62
C ASN A 166 8.06 -0.39 -3.10
N ARG A 167 6.88 -0.85 -3.52
CA ARG A 167 5.85 0.05 -4.07
C ARG A 167 4.66 0.30 -3.14
N ILE A 168 4.42 -0.59 -2.19
CA ILE A 168 3.23 -0.50 -1.34
C ILE A 168 3.18 0.82 -0.59
N PHE A 169 1.99 1.47 -0.61
CA PHE A 169 1.74 2.66 0.19
C PHE A 169 1.37 2.27 1.62
N LEU A 170 2.08 2.82 2.60
CA LEU A 170 1.96 2.49 4.02
C LEU A 170 1.51 3.68 4.90
N GLY A 171 0.93 4.69 4.27
CA GLY A 171 0.49 5.90 4.97
C GLY A 171 1.61 6.93 5.14
N ASN A 172 1.28 8.12 5.64
CA ASN A 172 2.21 9.24 5.90
C ASN A 172 3.26 9.42 4.79
N ARG A 173 2.81 9.37 3.52
CA ARG A 173 3.65 9.46 2.32
C ARG A 173 4.73 8.37 2.19
N SER A 174 4.70 7.34 3.02
CA SER A 174 5.65 6.24 2.97
C SER A 174 5.25 5.24 1.88
N TYR A 175 6.04 5.17 0.85
CA TYR A 175 5.96 4.17 -0.21
C TYR A 175 7.14 3.20 -0.07
N GLY A 176 6.83 1.93 0.13
CA GLY A 176 7.79 0.88 0.42
C GLY A 176 8.15 0.76 1.91
N ILE A 177 8.67 -0.43 2.25
CA ILE A 177 8.92 -0.82 3.64
C ILE A 177 10.06 -0.01 4.28
N GLN A 178 11.12 0.33 3.53
CA GLN A 178 12.22 1.13 4.07
C GLN A 178 11.76 2.55 4.44
N ALA A 179 10.93 3.17 3.58
CA ALA A 179 10.37 4.48 3.88
C ALA A 179 9.44 4.43 5.10
N ALA A 180 8.67 3.34 5.27
CA ALA A 180 7.84 3.16 6.44
C ALA A 180 8.65 2.94 7.73
N ALA A 181 9.70 2.12 7.68
CA ALA A 181 10.60 1.92 8.82
C ALA A 181 11.21 3.23 9.31
N ASN A 182 11.74 4.04 8.39
CA ASN A 182 12.30 5.35 8.71
C ASN A 182 11.22 6.31 9.25
N THR A 183 10.05 6.38 8.58
CA THR A 183 8.99 7.34 8.95
C THR A 183 8.38 7.03 10.33
N TYR A 184 8.10 5.77 10.61
CA TYR A 184 7.36 5.41 11.83
C TYR A 184 8.27 5.09 13.01
N PHE A 185 9.47 4.58 12.77
CA PHE A 185 10.34 4.07 13.82
C PHE A 185 11.72 4.73 13.86
N ASP A 186 12.05 5.54 12.84
CA ASP A 186 13.40 6.12 12.65
C ASP A 186 14.50 5.03 12.65
N LYS A 187 14.21 3.92 11.96
CA LYS A 187 15.04 2.72 11.93
C LYS A 187 15.28 2.24 10.49
N ASN A 188 16.40 1.55 10.27
CA ASN A 188 16.58 0.71 9.12
C ASN A 188 15.80 -0.60 9.27
N LEU A 189 15.65 -1.37 8.16
CA LEU A 189 14.86 -2.61 8.18
C LEU A 189 15.43 -3.68 9.10
N ASP A 190 16.75 -3.77 9.19
CA ASP A 190 17.49 -4.73 10.04
C ASP A 190 17.41 -4.43 11.53
N GLU A 191 17.01 -3.21 11.90
CA GLU A 191 16.84 -2.77 13.29
C GLU A 191 15.42 -2.99 13.82
N LEU A 192 14.49 -3.38 12.94
CA LEU A 192 13.10 -3.60 13.31
C LEU A 192 12.92 -4.92 14.08
N ASN A 193 12.17 -4.86 15.18
CA ASN A 193 11.73 -6.06 15.87
C ASN A 193 10.47 -6.69 15.23
N ILE A 194 10.05 -7.84 15.73
CA ILE A 194 8.87 -8.60 15.23
C ILE A 194 7.59 -7.76 15.34
N SER A 195 7.40 -7.04 16.44
CA SER A 195 6.23 -6.19 16.68
C SER A 195 6.16 -5.02 15.70
N GLU A 196 7.29 -4.36 15.44
CA GLU A 196 7.41 -3.26 14.48
C GLU A 196 7.21 -3.76 13.04
N SER A 197 7.80 -4.90 12.68
CA SER A 197 7.61 -5.57 11.39
C SER A 197 6.14 -5.91 11.13
N ALA A 198 5.45 -6.48 12.13
CA ALA A 198 4.01 -6.75 12.06
C ALA A 198 3.17 -5.46 12.00
N THR A 199 3.64 -4.36 12.63
CA THR A 199 2.97 -3.05 12.56
C THR A 199 3.06 -2.45 11.16
N ILE A 200 4.22 -2.54 10.50
CA ILE A 200 4.38 -2.11 9.11
C ILE A 200 3.47 -2.92 8.20
N ALA A 201 3.45 -4.24 8.33
CA ALA A 201 2.55 -5.11 7.56
C ALA A 201 1.06 -4.82 7.83
N ALA A 202 0.68 -4.40 9.05
CA ALA A 202 -0.69 -4.04 9.38
C ALA A 202 -1.21 -2.86 8.57
N MET A 203 -0.35 -1.90 8.23
CA MET A 203 -0.72 -0.72 7.46
C MET A 203 -1.02 -1.02 5.99
N ALA A 204 -0.56 -2.13 5.44
CA ALA A 204 -0.75 -2.52 4.04
C ALA A 204 -2.23 -2.59 3.62
N GLN A 205 -3.11 -3.02 4.52
CA GLN A 205 -4.53 -3.23 4.21
C GLN A 205 -5.30 -1.92 3.99
N LEU A 206 -5.17 -0.96 4.89
CA LEU A 206 -5.90 0.32 4.89
C LEU A 206 -5.01 1.43 5.47
N PRO A 207 -3.98 1.89 4.77
CA PRO A 207 -2.94 2.78 5.30
C PRO A 207 -3.45 4.15 5.79
N SER A 208 -4.66 4.54 5.35
CA SER A 208 -5.32 5.76 5.82
C SER A 208 -6.07 5.59 7.14
N ARG A 209 -6.40 4.35 7.53
CA ARG A 209 -7.21 4.02 8.72
C ARG A 209 -6.43 3.16 9.73
N VAL A 210 -5.66 2.19 9.25
CA VAL A 210 -4.74 1.36 10.05
C VAL A 210 -3.39 2.03 10.02
N ASN A 211 -3.21 3.02 10.89
CA ASN A 211 -2.01 3.85 10.95
C ASN A 211 -1.79 4.27 12.41
N PRO A 212 -0.63 3.99 12.99
CA PRO A 212 -0.38 4.20 14.42
C PRO A 212 -0.43 5.68 14.83
N VAL A 213 -0.24 6.61 13.88
CA VAL A 213 -0.37 8.05 14.11
C VAL A 213 -1.82 8.49 14.20
N LYS A 214 -2.71 7.86 13.40
CA LYS A 214 -4.13 8.25 13.29
C LYS A 214 -5.04 7.44 14.22
N ASP A 215 -4.82 6.13 14.30
CA ASP A 215 -5.62 5.21 15.13
C ASP A 215 -4.73 4.09 15.67
N LYS A 216 -4.07 4.37 16.80
CA LYS A 216 -3.19 3.43 17.49
C LYS A 216 -3.93 2.15 17.87
N ARG A 217 -5.21 2.25 18.30
CA ARG A 217 -6.01 1.11 18.73
C ARG A 217 -6.28 0.14 17.57
N ARG A 218 -6.74 0.65 16.43
CA ARG A 218 -7.00 -0.17 15.24
C ARG A 218 -5.72 -0.80 14.71
N THR A 219 -4.63 -0.06 14.74
CA THR A 219 -3.31 -0.58 14.32
C THR A 219 -2.86 -1.71 15.24
N LEU A 220 -2.99 -1.56 16.56
CA LEU A 220 -2.70 -2.63 17.53
C LEU A 220 -3.55 -3.88 17.28
N GLN A 221 -4.86 -3.73 17.05
CA GLN A 221 -5.73 -4.87 16.74
C GLN A 221 -5.27 -5.61 15.48
N ARG A 222 -4.91 -4.90 14.42
CA ARG A 222 -4.45 -5.51 13.17
C ARG A 222 -3.07 -6.15 13.33
N ARG A 223 -2.13 -5.49 14.02
CA ARG A 223 -0.80 -6.04 14.37
C ARG A 223 -0.95 -7.35 15.14
N ASN A 224 -1.75 -7.35 16.18
CA ASN A 224 -1.94 -8.54 17.02
C ASN A 224 -2.56 -9.70 16.23
N TRP A 225 -3.47 -9.40 15.30
CA TRP A 225 -3.99 -10.39 14.37
C TRP A 225 -2.87 -10.96 13.47
N ILE A 226 -1.96 -10.13 12.95
CA ILE A 226 -0.83 -10.59 12.14
C ILE A 226 0.12 -11.45 12.98
N LEU A 227 0.47 -11.04 14.20
CA LEU A 227 1.29 -11.83 15.11
C LEU A 227 0.66 -13.20 15.39
N SER A 228 -0.65 -13.27 15.61
CA SER A 228 -1.34 -14.56 15.78
C SER A 228 -1.30 -15.42 14.52
N ARG A 229 -1.30 -14.82 13.33
CA ARG A 229 -1.13 -15.54 12.06
C ARG A 229 0.30 -16.03 11.88
N MET A 230 1.31 -15.22 12.25
CA MET A 230 2.71 -15.62 12.21
C MET A 230 2.97 -16.81 13.14
N LEU A 231 2.37 -16.83 14.32
CA LEU A 231 2.42 -17.98 15.23
C LEU A 231 1.75 -19.22 14.63
N LEU A 232 0.55 -19.06 14.05
CA LEU A 232 -0.20 -20.16 13.39
C LEU A 232 0.54 -20.79 12.21
N LEU A 233 1.35 -20.00 11.52
CA LEU A 233 2.15 -20.42 10.37
C LEU A 233 3.57 -20.84 10.74
N ASP A 234 3.87 -21.01 12.01
CA ASP A 234 5.19 -21.36 12.55
C ASP A 234 6.33 -20.41 12.11
N TYR A 235 5.99 -19.14 11.81
CA TYR A 235 6.98 -18.10 11.48
C TYR A 235 7.65 -17.53 12.73
N ILE A 236 6.98 -17.58 13.87
CA ILE A 236 7.48 -17.21 15.20
C ILE A 236 7.06 -18.28 16.20
N ASN A 237 7.84 -18.44 17.26
CA ASN A 237 7.50 -19.34 18.36
C ASN A 237 6.60 -18.63 19.40
N LYS A 238 6.14 -19.41 20.40
CA LYS A 238 5.22 -18.90 21.42
C LYS A 238 5.84 -17.78 22.28
N ASP A 239 7.11 -17.88 22.63
CA ASP A 239 7.80 -16.90 23.46
C ASP A 239 7.95 -15.57 22.71
N GLN A 240 8.34 -15.63 21.44
CA GLN A 240 8.40 -14.45 20.53
C GLN A 240 7.04 -13.78 20.37
N TYR A 241 5.98 -14.59 20.25
CA TYR A 241 4.63 -14.05 20.17
C TYR A 241 4.22 -13.33 21.45
N ASP A 242 4.45 -13.95 22.62
CA ASP A 242 4.06 -13.39 23.91
C ASP A 242 4.83 -12.09 24.23
N GLU A 243 6.09 -11.99 23.82
CA GLU A 243 6.87 -10.77 23.89
C GLU A 243 6.33 -9.70 22.95
N ALA A 244 6.16 -10.04 21.65
CA ALA A 244 5.75 -9.08 20.63
C ALA A 244 4.34 -8.51 20.83
N ILE A 245 3.41 -9.28 21.45
CA ILE A 245 2.04 -8.81 21.69
C ILE A 245 1.99 -7.79 22.85
N LEU A 246 2.90 -7.89 23.82
CA LEU A 246 3.01 -6.97 24.94
C LEU A 246 3.76 -5.68 24.58
N ASP A 247 4.53 -5.70 23.49
CA ASP A 247 5.30 -4.55 23.06
C ASP A 247 4.39 -3.39 22.65
N GLU A 248 4.67 -2.20 23.18
CA GLU A 248 3.93 -0.99 22.81
C GLU A 248 4.45 -0.41 21.47
N ILE A 249 3.54 0.02 20.62
CA ILE A 249 3.94 0.77 19.41
C ILE A 249 4.50 2.13 19.87
N LYS A 250 5.81 2.26 19.79
CA LYS A 250 6.54 3.51 20.00
C LYS A 250 6.88 4.10 18.65
N ILE A 251 6.27 5.23 18.35
CA ILE A 251 6.48 5.93 17.08
C ILE A 251 7.58 6.97 17.30
N ALA A 252 8.40 7.20 16.28
CA ALA A 252 9.38 8.29 16.30
C ALA A 252 8.69 9.62 16.63
N ASN A 253 9.28 10.41 17.50
CA ASN A 253 8.64 11.60 18.09
C ASN A 253 8.34 12.72 17.07
N ASP A 254 8.99 12.73 15.90
CA ASP A 254 8.83 13.75 14.87
C ASP A 254 8.35 13.17 13.54
N ILE A 255 7.07 12.74 13.50
CA ILE A 255 6.40 12.46 12.22
C ILE A 255 5.89 13.76 11.56
N ASN A 256 6.34 14.91 12.01
CA ASN A 256 6.16 16.14 11.27
C ASN A 256 7.06 16.10 10.02
N LEU A 257 6.47 15.65 8.91
CA LEU A 257 7.12 15.62 7.59
C LEU A 257 7.62 17.02 7.14
N PHE A 258 7.21 18.05 7.85
CA PHE A 258 7.53 19.44 7.58
C PHE A 258 7.87 20.17 8.88
N ASP A 259 8.87 21.04 8.80
CA ASP A 259 9.31 21.86 9.92
C ASP A 259 8.25 22.88 10.37
N VAL A 260 7.39 23.29 9.43
CA VAL A 260 6.32 24.27 9.64
C VAL A 260 5.06 23.83 8.89
N ASP A 261 3.91 23.91 9.53
CA ASP A 261 2.62 23.64 8.90
C ASP A 261 2.19 24.83 8.05
N ALA A 262 2.60 24.81 6.80
CA ALA A 262 2.26 25.78 5.78
C ALA A 262 1.88 25.09 4.46
N SER A 263 1.13 23.99 4.56
CA SER A 263 0.77 23.12 3.42
C SER A 263 0.04 23.87 2.30
N TYR A 264 -0.81 24.84 2.63
CA TYR A 264 -1.49 25.69 1.64
C TYR A 264 -0.49 26.55 0.84
N ILE A 265 0.49 27.16 1.50
CA ILE A 265 1.52 27.97 0.86
C ILE A 265 2.43 27.10 -0.02
N ALA A 266 2.78 25.93 0.49
CA ALA A 266 3.56 24.95 -0.28
C ALA A 266 2.83 24.53 -1.56
N GLU A 267 1.50 24.32 -1.50
CA GLU A 267 0.68 23.99 -2.67
C GLU A 267 0.60 25.16 -3.67
N LEU A 268 0.44 26.40 -3.21
CA LEU A 268 0.48 27.58 -4.08
C LEU A 268 1.84 27.70 -4.81
N ALA A 269 2.93 27.51 -4.08
CA ALA A 269 4.27 27.55 -4.67
C ALA A 269 4.45 26.43 -5.70
N ARG A 270 3.93 25.23 -5.42
CA ARG A 270 3.92 24.11 -6.37
C ARG A 270 3.18 24.47 -7.65
N GLN A 271 1.98 25.02 -7.54
CA GLN A 271 1.14 25.40 -8.69
C GLN A 271 1.86 26.44 -9.56
N ASP A 272 2.41 27.49 -8.97
CA ASP A 272 3.16 28.53 -9.70
C ASP A 272 4.37 27.96 -10.44
N VAL A 273 5.13 27.06 -9.80
CA VAL A 273 6.28 26.41 -10.44
C VAL A 273 5.85 25.51 -11.59
N ILE A 274 4.75 24.73 -11.43
CA ILE A 274 4.26 23.86 -12.50
C ILE A 274 3.70 24.67 -13.67
N GLU A 275 3.00 25.76 -13.41
CA GLU A 275 2.50 26.65 -14.44
C GLU A 275 3.62 27.27 -15.28
N ARG A 276 4.71 27.69 -14.65
CA ARG A 276 5.87 28.33 -15.34
C ARG A 276 6.80 27.34 -16.03
N TYR A 277 7.06 26.19 -15.42
CA TYR A 277 8.16 25.29 -15.82
C TYR A 277 7.68 23.88 -16.19
N GLY A 278 6.40 23.58 -16.03
CA GLY A 278 5.83 22.27 -16.30
C GLY A 278 6.29 21.18 -15.33
N LEU A 279 6.13 19.93 -15.71
CA LEU A 279 6.46 18.76 -14.89
C LEU A 279 7.99 18.54 -14.72
N LYS A 280 8.82 19.34 -15.38
CA LYS A 280 10.28 19.27 -15.29
C LYS A 280 10.77 19.46 -13.85
N ALA A 281 10.12 20.35 -13.09
CA ALA A 281 10.44 20.63 -11.69
C ALA A 281 10.39 19.40 -10.78
N TYR A 282 9.50 18.43 -11.08
CA TYR A 282 9.42 17.17 -10.34
C TYR A 282 10.54 16.18 -10.73
N LYS A 283 10.99 16.23 -11.98
CA LYS A 283 12.03 15.31 -12.45
C LYS A 283 13.42 15.71 -11.98
N GLU A 284 13.67 16.99 -11.86
CA GLU A 284 15.00 17.55 -11.57
C GLU A 284 15.21 17.87 -10.07
N GLY A 285 14.20 17.68 -9.22
CA GLY A 285 14.34 17.85 -7.76
C GLY A 285 14.62 19.29 -7.33
N TRP A 286 13.84 20.23 -7.84
CA TRP A 286 14.02 21.63 -7.53
C TRP A 286 13.72 21.97 -6.07
N SER A 287 14.44 22.97 -5.57
CA SER A 287 14.18 23.58 -4.25
C SER A 287 13.59 24.97 -4.45
N VAL A 288 12.41 25.19 -3.93
CA VAL A 288 11.65 26.45 -4.02
C VAL A 288 11.68 27.11 -2.67
N TYR A 289 12.11 28.37 -2.63
CA TYR A 289 12.11 29.18 -1.42
C TYR A 289 11.02 30.20 -1.50
N THR A 290 10.08 30.14 -0.56
CA THR A 290 8.99 31.12 -0.43
C THR A 290 9.44 32.35 0.34
N THR A 291 8.59 33.38 0.37
CA THR A 291 8.85 34.60 1.12
C THR A 291 8.38 34.55 2.56
N ILE A 292 7.68 33.49 2.98
CA ILE A 292 7.17 33.36 4.34
C ILE A 292 8.28 33.04 5.33
N ASP A 293 8.11 33.54 6.53
CA ASP A 293 8.98 33.30 7.69
C ASP A 293 8.32 32.28 8.62
N SER A 294 9.10 31.32 9.14
CA SER A 294 8.56 30.21 9.94
C SER A 294 7.92 30.67 11.25
N TYR A 295 8.53 31.66 11.91
CA TYR A 295 8.01 32.20 13.17
C TYR A 295 6.67 32.92 12.95
N SER A 296 6.61 33.81 11.95
CA SER A 296 5.39 34.55 11.61
C SER A 296 4.25 33.63 11.18
N GLN A 297 4.57 32.55 10.42
CA GLN A 297 3.60 31.54 9.99
C GLN A 297 3.00 30.80 11.20
N ASN A 298 3.83 30.33 12.12
CA ASN A 298 3.36 29.65 13.33
C ASN A 298 2.53 30.56 14.22
N ALA A 299 3.01 31.79 14.48
CA ALA A 299 2.29 32.77 15.29
C ALA A 299 0.90 33.12 14.69
N THR A 300 0.82 33.25 13.37
CA THR A 300 -0.45 33.52 12.68
C THR A 300 -1.40 32.34 12.79
N LYS A 301 -0.90 31.11 12.59
CA LYS A 301 -1.68 29.88 12.72
C LYS A 301 -2.25 29.73 14.14
N ASP A 302 -1.40 29.87 15.14
CA ASP A 302 -1.79 29.70 16.55
C ASP A 302 -2.83 30.76 16.96
N GLY A 303 -2.61 32.01 16.59
CA GLY A 303 -3.57 33.08 16.82
C GLY A 303 -4.91 32.86 16.10
N MET A 304 -4.91 32.38 14.86
CA MET A 304 -6.12 32.05 14.14
C MET A 304 -6.89 30.91 14.82
N LEU A 305 -6.21 29.83 15.20
CA LEU A 305 -6.84 28.67 15.86
C LEU A 305 -7.43 29.07 17.22
N GLU A 306 -6.72 29.89 17.99
CA GLU A 306 -7.22 30.41 19.27
C GLU A 306 -8.50 31.24 19.07
N GLN A 307 -8.51 32.12 18.09
CA GLN A 307 -9.69 32.95 17.81
C GLN A 307 -10.88 32.15 17.28
N LEU A 308 -10.64 31.14 16.44
CA LEU A 308 -11.68 30.22 15.99
C LEU A 308 -12.28 29.45 17.17
N PHE A 309 -11.43 28.91 18.04
CA PHE A 309 -11.87 28.20 19.24
C PHE A 309 -12.71 29.10 20.17
N LEU A 310 -12.29 30.35 20.38
CA LEU A 310 -13.04 31.32 21.15
C LEU A 310 -14.39 31.68 20.51
N TYR A 311 -14.42 31.77 19.17
CA TYR A 311 -15.64 32.00 18.42
C TYR A 311 -16.62 30.83 18.61
N ASP A 312 -16.17 29.60 18.43
CA ASP A 312 -16.99 28.37 18.58
C ASP A 312 -17.52 28.25 20.02
N LYS A 313 -16.68 28.57 21.02
CA LYS A 313 -17.10 28.61 22.43
C LYS A 313 -18.21 29.62 22.72
N ARG A 314 -18.21 30.76 22.02
CA ARG A 314 -19.24 31.80 22.20
C ARG A 314 -20.54 31.51 21.47
N HIS A 315 -20.47 30.90 20.29
CA HIS A 315 -21.60 30.72 19.38
C HIS A 315 -22.13 29.29 19.29
N GLY A 316 -21.40 28.35 19.82
CA GLY A 316 -21.70 26.91 19.73
C GLY A 316 -21.43 26.35 18.34
N TRP A 317 -21.23 25.05 18.28
CA TRP A 317 -21.19 24.28 17.01
C TRP A 317 -22.60 24.24 16.41
N ARG A 318 -22.73 24.59 15.14
CA ARG A 318 -23.98 24.43 14.37
C ARG A 318 -23.88 23.26 13.41
#